data_ce384db738d65c17c864efe26c65ea18
#
_entry.id   ce384db738d65c17c864efe26c65ea18
#
_cell.length_a   1.000
_cell.length_b   1.000
_cell.length_c   1.000
_cell.angle_alpha   90.00
_cell.angle_beta   90.00
_cell.angle_gamma   90.00
#
_symmetry.space_group_name_H-M   'P 1'
#
loop_
_entity.id
_entity.type
_entity.pdbx_description
1 polymer ?
#
loop_
_entity_poly.entity_id
_entity_poly.type
_entity_poly.pdbx_seq_one_letter_code
_entity_poly.pdbx_strand_id
1 'polypeptide(L)'
;MHASRASQRRSCRSELRLTFAPSPLAFAPMALDTLEKLRVAVRDVPDFPKKGIVFKDITPVLSDPVLFHASIDLFLDRCRGRKIDKIVGIDARGFLFGSAVAYELGVGFVPIRKRGKLPFQTEIASYSLEYGEAEMEMHIDAIDAGEQVVLVDDLLATGGTSAAAAVLIRKAGGQLLEAQFLIELEFLHGRKQLEPTPVISFLKY
;
A
#
# COMPACT_ATOMS: atom_id res chain seq x y z
N MET A 1 32.48 -16.94 5.85
CA MET A 1 31.64 -17.64 4.84
C MET A 1 30.37 -16.85 4.41
N HIS A 2 30.38 -15.50 4.47
CA HIS A 2 29.17 -14.68 4.15
C HIS A 2 29.21 -13.97 2.78
N ALA A 3 30.33 -13.99 2.04
CA ALA A 3 30.45 -13.28 0.76
C ALA A 3 29.86 -14.02 -0.46
N SER A 4 29.63 -15.34 -0.37
CA SER A 4 29.23 -16.19 -1.51
C SER A 4 27.73 -16.08 -1.88
N ARG A 5 26.83 -15.73 -0.93
CA ARG A 5 25.37 -15.69 -1.19
C ARG A 5 24.88 -14.45 -1.91
N ALA A 6 25.54 -13.31 -1.73
CA ALA A 6 25.19 -12.07 -2.43
C ALA A 6 25.50 -12.12 -3.93
N SER A 7 26.57 -12.83 -4.31
CA SER A 7 26.95 -13.04 -5.70
C SER A 7 25.99 -13.95 -6.47
N GLN A 8 25.45 -15.00 -5.82
CA GLN A 8 24.48 -15.90 -6.46
C GLN A 8 23.12 -15.28 -6.71
N ARG A 9 22.67 -14.34 -5.85
CA ARG A 9 21.38 -13.62 -6.05
C ARG A 9 21.44 -12.67 -7.26
N ARG A 10 22.58 -12.09 -7.58
CA ARG A 10 22.72 -11.20 -8.76
C ARG A 10 22.67 -11.96 -10.09
N SER A 11 23.15 -13.21 -10.15
CA SER A 11 23.13 -14.04 -11.36
C SER A 11 21.73 -14.52 -11.75
N CYS A 12 20.84 -14.76 -10.77
CA CYS A 12 19.46 -15.24 -11.05
C CYS A 12 18.51 -14.13 -11.54
N ARG A 13 18.82 -12.84 -11.25
CA ARG A 13 17.98 -11.70 -11.69
C ARG A 13 18.16 -11.30 -13.15
N SER A 14 19.25 -11.74 -13.81
CA SER A 14 19.59 -11.29 -15.18
C SER A 14 18.93 -12.09 -16.30
N GLU A 15 18.33 -13.25 -16.03
CA GLU A 15 17.87 -14.16 -17.09
C GLU A 15 16.36 -14.31 -17.24
N LEU A 16 15.54 -13.87 -16.27
CA LEU A 16 14.09 -13.90 -16.39
C LEU A 16 13.51 -12.48 -16.62
N ARG A 17 13.77 -11.90 -17.80
CA ARG A 17 12.90 -10.84 -18.31
C ARG A 17 11.64 -11.49 -18.88
N LEU A 18 10.71 -11.83 -18.02
CA LEU A 18 9.32 -12.03 -18.43
C LEU A 18 8.80 -10.67 -18.91
N THR A 19 8.72 -10.49 -20.21
CA THR A 19 7.99 -9.39 -20.82
C THR A 19 6.51 -9.67 -20.60
N PHE A 20 5.97 -9.17 -19.49
CA PHE A 20 4.53 -9.09 -19.31
C PHE A 20 4.02 -8.07 -20.32
N ALA A 21 3.31 -8.53 -21.33
CA ALA A 21 2.52 -7.63 -22.16
C ALA A 21 1.42 -7.05 -21.25
N PRO A 22 1.27 -5.72 -21.18
CA PRO A 22 0.17 -5.13 -20.42
C PRO A 22 -1.15 -5.67 -20.97
N SER A 23 -2.06 -6.04 -20.06
CA SER A 23 -3.40 -6.48 -20.44
C SER A 23 -4.05 -5.43 -21.36
N PRO A 24 -4.66 -5.84 -22.49
CA PRO A 24 -5.18 -4.89 -23.49
C PRO A 24 -6.51 -4.24 -23.10
N LEU A 25 -6.82 -4.12 -21.82
CA LEU A 25 -7.95 -3.32 -21.37
C LEU A 25 -7.61 -1.84 -21.55
N ALA A 26 -8.02 -1.28 -22.70
CA ALA A 26 -7.95 0.15 -22.97
C ALA A 26 -8.84 0.91 -21.99
N PHE A 27 -8.21 1.62 -21.05
CA PHE A 27 -8.91 2.38 -20.04
C PHE A 27 -9.32 3.75 -20.57
N ALA A 28 -10.63 3.98 -20.59
CA ALA A 28 -11.17 5.34 -20.69
C ALA A 28 -10.88 6.10 -19.38
N PRO A 29 -10.67 7.44 -19.42
CA PRO A 29 -10.51 8.22 -18.20
C PRO A 29 -11.70 7.98 -17.29
N MET A 30 -11.42 7.65 -16.01
CA MET A 30 -12.45 7.33 -15.04
C MET A 30 -13.40 8.51 -14.84
N ALA A 31 -14.66 8.29 -15.17
CA ALA A 31 -15.71 9.31 -15.05
C ALA A 31 -15.99 9.59 -13.55
N LEU A 32 -16.42 10.81 -13.23
CA LEU A 32 -16.93 11.23 -11.90
C LEU A 32 -17.94 10.22 -11.33
N ASP A 33 -18.71 9.57 -12.20
CA ASP A 33 -19.64 8.48 -11.89
C ASP A 33 -18.98 7.27 -11.19
N THR A 34 -17.73 6.94 -11.50
CA THR A 34 -17.02 5.78 -10.90
C THR A 34 -16.61 6.05 -9.45
N LEU A 35 -16.11 7.25 -9.13
CA LEU A 35 -15.78 7.63 -7.75
C LEU A 35 -17.05 7.67 -6.89
N GLU A 36 -18.17 8.16 -7.44
CA GLU A 36 -19.43 8.18 -6.71
C GLU A 36 -19.98 6.78 -6.47
N LYS A 37 -19.90 5.87 -7.44
CA LYS A 37 -20.25 4.45 -7.26
C LYS A 37 -19.42 3.78 -6.18
N LEU A 38 -18.09 4.02 -6.17
CA LEU A 38 -17.22 3.54 -5.10
C LEU A 38 -17.61 4.12 -3.76
N ARG A 39 -17.91 5.42 -3.68
CA ARG A 39 -18.34 6.10 -2.46
C ARG A 39 -19.62 5.50 -1.87
N VAL A 40 -20.62 5.27 -2.71
CA VAL A 40 -21.91 4.69 -2.32
C VAL A 40 -21.76 3.23 -1.88
N ALA A 41 -20.81 2.49 -2.47
CA ALA A 41 -20.58 1.09 -2.14
C ALA A 41 -19.84 0.91 -0.81
N VAL A 42 -19.06 1.91 -0.34
CA VAL A 42 -18.45 1.86 1.00
C VAL A 42 -19.54 1.91 2.05
N ARG A 43 -19.65 0.85 2.85
CA ARG A 43 -20.70 0.70 3.85
C ARG A 43 -20.32 1.36 5.18
N ASP A 44 -21.22 2.17 5.72
CA ASP A 44 -21.09 2.68 7.07
C ASP A 44 -21.59 1.65 8.09
N VAL A 45 -20.72 1.29 9.04
CA VAL A 45 -21.05 0.40 10.15
C VAL A 45 -20.95 1.20 11.45
N PRO A 46 -22.08 1.66 12.01
CA PRO A 46 -22.08 2.40 13.27
C PRO A 46 -21.60 1.55 14.44
N ASP A 47 -20.98 2.22 15.42
CA ASP A 47 -20.55 1.63 16.68
C ASP A 47 -19.58 0.42 16.54
N PHE A 48 -18.73 0.40 15.52
CA PHE A 48 -17.71 -0.62 15.32
C PHE A 48 -16.30 0.00 15.24
N PRO A 49 -15.26 -0.56 15.89
CA PRO A 49 -15.29 -1.66 16.88
C PRO A 49 -15.74 -1.21 18.28
N LYS A 50 -16.00 0.08 18.46
CA LYS A 50 -16.44 0.70 19.72
C LYS A 50 -17.57 1.68 19.45
N LYS A 51 -18.43 1.89 20.46
CA LYS A 51 -19.52 2.88 20.41
C LYS A 51 -18.99 4.27 20.03
N GLY A 52 -19.68 4.94 19.11
CA GLY A 52 -19.35 6.27 18.60
C GLY A 52 -18.40 6.28 17.40
N ILE A 53 -17.88 5.13 16.96
CA ILE A 53 -17.06 5.01 15.74
C ILE A 53 -17.95 4.55 14.59
N VAL A 54 -17.88 5.25 13.46
CA VAL A 54 -18.47 4.78 12.19
C VAL A 54 -17.37 4.18 11.35
N PHE A 55 -17.36 2.85 11.22
CA PHE A 55 -16.37 2.13 10.45
C PHE A 55 -16.74 2.14 8.97
N LYS A 56 -15.78 2.43 8.11
CA LYS A 56 -15.93 2.39 6.65
C LYS A 56 -15.56 1.00 6.13
N ASP A 57 -16.58 0.20 5.84
CA ASP A 57 -16.41 -1.17 5.35
C ASP A 57 -16.32 -1.20 3.82
N ILE A 58 -15.17 -1.65 3.33
CA ILE A 58 -14.89 -1.79 1.90
C ILE A 58 -15.29 -3.15 1.32
N THR A 59 -15.82 -4.06 2.13
CA THR A 59 -16.17 -5.42 1.66
C THR A 59 -17.12 -5.41 0.45
N PRO A 60 -18.12 -4.51 0.37
CA PRO A 60 -18.96 -4.42 -0.83
C PRO A 60 -18.17 -4.00 -2.09
N VAL A 61 -17.14 -3.15 -1.96
CA VAL A 61 -16.27 -2.80 -3.09
C VAL A 61 -15.45 -4.01 -3.53
N LEU A 62 -14.94 -4.80 -2.59
CA LEU A 62 -14.12 -5.99 -2.89
C LEU A 62 -14.93 -7.12 -3.52
N SER A 63 -16.21 -7.25 -3.16
CA SER A 63 -17.08 -8.32 -3.64
C SER A 63 -17.72 -8.04 -5.02
N ASP A 64 -17.74 -6.79 -5.46
CA ASP A 64 -18.19 -6.40 -6.78
C ASP A 64 -17.00 -6.33 -7.75
N PRO A 65 -16.96 -7.15 -8.80
CA PRO A 65 -15.82 -7.20 -9.72
C PRO A 65 -15.58 -5.89 -10.47
N VAL A 66 -16.63 -5.13 -10.77
CA VAL A 66 -16.52 -3.85 -11.48
C VAL A 66 -15.94 -2.78 -10.56
N LEU A 67 -16.43 -2.70 -9.31
CA LEU A 67 -15.96 -1.73 -8.32
C LEU A 67 -14.54 -2.05 -7.84
N PHE A 68 -14.22 -3.34 -7.65
CA PHE A 68 -12.87 -3.74 -7.28
C PHE A 68 -11.88 -3.39 -8.38
N HIS A 69 -12.18 -3.71 -9.64
CA HIS A 69 -11.36 -3.31 -10.79
C HIS A 69 -11.16 -1.79 -10.84
N ALA A 70 -12.26 -1.04 -10.75
CA ALA A 70 -12.21 0.42 -10.76
C ALA A 70 -11.36 1.00 -9.63
N SER A 71 -11.40 0.38 -8.43
CA SER A 71 -10.55 0.81 -7.31
C SER A 71 -9.07 0.56 -7.57
N ILE A 72 -8.70 -0.58 -8.20
CA ILE A 72 -7.31 -0.85 -8.60
C ILE A 72 -6.83 0.15 -9.65
N ASP A 73 -7.68 0.49 -10.63
CA ASP A 73 -7.35 1.46 -11.68
C ASP A 73 -7.00 2.84 -11.13
N LEU A 74 -7.65 3.29 -10.06
CA LEU A 74 -7.30 4.54 -9.38
C LEU A 74 -5.83 4.56 -8.92
N PHE A 75 -5.37 3.49 -8.30
CA PHE A 75 -3.98 3.36 -7.87
C PHE A 75 -3.03 3.28 -9.07
N LEU A 76 -3.39 2.51 -10.09
CA LEU A 76 -2.59 2.33 -11.30
C LEU A 76 -2.40 3.65 -12.07
N ASP A 77 -3.45 4.46 -12.21
CA ASP A 77 -3.40 5.74 -12.92
C ASP A 77 -2.37 6.69 -12.29
N ARG A 78 -2.21 6.64 -10.97
CA ARG A 78 -1.16 7.40 -10.26
C ARG A 78 0.24 6.88 -10.51
N CYS A 79 0.37 5.61 -10.85
CA CYS A 79 1.65 4.94 -11.07
C CYS A 79 2.14 5.04 -12.53
N ARG A 80 1.22 5.24 -13.49
CA ARG A 80 1.52 5.25 -14.93
C ARG A 80 2.56 6.30 -15.31
N GLY A 81 3.48 5.89 -16.20
CA GLY A 81 4.54 6.79 -16.71
C GLY A 81 5.64 7.12 -15.68
N ARG A 82 5.59 6.54 -14.49
CA ARG A 82 6.59 6.73 -13.44
C ARG A 82 7.45 5.48 -13.31
N LYS A 83 8.72 5.66 -13.00
CA LYS A 83 9.57 4.55 -12.58
C LYS A 83 9.16 4.15 -11.16
N ILE A 84 8.69 2.93 -10.99
CA ILE A 84 8.38 2.32 -9.71
C ILE A 84 9.06 0.97 -9.68
N ASP A 85 9.81 0.69 -8.64
CA ASP A 85 10.53 -0.57 -8.50
C ASP A 85 9.73 -1.57 -7.64
N LYS A 86 8.98 -1.06 -6.63
CA LYS A 86 8.17 -1.92 -5.75
C LYS A 86 6.91 -1.19 -5.24
N ILE A 87 5.89 -1.98 -4.97
CA ILE A 87 4.72 -1.56 -4.20
C ILE A 87 4.81 -2.16 -2.80
N VAL A 88 4.58 -1.35 -1.79
CA VAL A 88 4.50 -1.76 -0.39
C VAL A 88 3.05 -1.75 0.04
N GLY A 89 2.58 -2.84 0.66
CA GLY A 89 1.24 -2.92 1.23
C GLY A 89 1.27 -3.19 2.73
N ILE A 90 0.27 -2.69 3.45
CA ILE A 90 0.13 -2.88 4.90
C ILE A 90 -0.90 -3.99 5.18
N ASP A 91 -0.55 -4.91 6.10
CA ASP A 91 -1.44 -6.00 6.57
C ASP A 91 -2.65 -5.42 7.30
N ALA A 92 -3.86 -5.79 6.93
CA ALA A 92 -4.25 -6.85 6.01
C ALA A 92 -4.86 -6.31 4.69
N ARG A 93 -5.64 -5.22 4.75
CA ARG A 93 -6.45 -4.76 3.60
C ARG A 93 -5.63 -4.06 2.52
N GLY A 94 -4.52 -3.43 2.90
CA GLY A 94 -3.56 -2.88 1.93
C GLY A 94 -2.95 -3.95 1.02
N PHE A 95 -2.89 -5.20 1.45
CA PHE A 95 -2.42 -6.29 0.61
C PHE A 95 -3.33 -6.56 -0.58
N LEU A 96 -4.65 -6.39 -0.43
CA LEU A 96 -5.63 -6.64 -1.47
C LEU A 96 -5.42 -5.70 -2.66
N PHE A 97 -5.16 -4.43 -2.40
CA PHE A 97 -4.89 -3.42 -3.41
C PHE A 97 -3.42 -3.44 -3.87
N GLY A 98 -2.49 -3.42 -2.92
CA GLY A 98 -1.06 -3.34 -3.24
C GLY A 98 -0.54 -4.51 -4.06
N SER A 99 -0.99 -5.74 -3.78
CA SER A 99 -0.60 -6.92 -4.57
C SER A 99 -1.17 -6.89 -5.99
N ALA A 100 -2.42 -6.45 -6.16
CA ALA A 100 -3.03 -6.30 -7.48
C ALA A 100 -2.32 -5.21 -8.31
N VAL A 101 -2.03 -4.06 -7.70
CA VAL A 101 -1.29 -2.96 -8.34
C VAL A 101 0.13 -3.40 -8.73
N ALA A 102 0.84 -4.11 -7.85
CA ALA A 102 2.17 -4.64 -8.15
C ALA A 102 2.16 -5.63 -9.32
N TYR A 103 1.17 -6.51 -9.34
CA TYR A 103 0.97 -7.48 -10.43
C TYR A 103 0.73 -6.79 -11.77
N GLU A 104 -0.18 -5.84 -11.85
CA GLU A 104 -0.50 -5.10 -13.08
C GLU A 104 0.66 -4.23 -13.57
N LEU A 105 1.47 -3.67 -12.67
CA LEU A 105 2.67 -2.91 -13.02
C LEU A 105 3.86 -3.81 -13.39
N GLY A 106 3.81 -5.12 -13.08
CA GLY A 106 4.94 -6.03 -13.27
C GLY A 106 6.13 -5.76 -12.34
N VAL A 107 5.86 -5.23 -11.12
CA VAL A 107 6.88 -4.89 -10.12
C VAL A 107 6.77 -5.77 -8.87
N GLY A 108 7.77 -5.70 -7.97
CA GLY A 108 7.74 -6.45 -6.72
C GLY A 108 6.72 -5.93 -5.72
N PHE A 109 6.14 -6.84 -4.91
CA PHE A 109 5.30 -6.51 -3.77
C PHE A 109 6.03 -6.75 -2.45
N VAL A 110 5.98 -5.80 -1.53
CA VAL A 110 6.61 -5.86 -0.20
C VAL A 110 5.53 -5.79 0.88
N PRO A 111 5.37 -6.83 1.69
CA PRO A 111 4.44 -6.83 2.81
C PRO A 111 5.03 -6.13 4.04
N ILE A 112 4.30 -5.19 4.63
CA ILE A 112 4.53 -4.68 5.99
C ILE A 112 3.45 -5.25 6.91
N ARG A 113 3.86 -5.82 8.03
CA ARG A 113 2.98 -6.54 8.95
C ARG A 113 3.19 -6.14 10.40
N LYS A 114 2.23 -6.47 11.26
CA LYS A 114 2.42 -6.39 12.71
C LYS A 114 3.54 -7.33 13.13
N ARG A 115 4.34 -6.93 14.13
CA ARG A 115 5.48 -7.69 14.64
C ARG A 115 5.13 -9.17 14.93
N GLY A 116 6.05 -10.07 14.55
CA GLY A 116 5.92 -11.51 14.73
C GLY A 116 5.13 -12.23 13.65
N LYS A 117 4.80 -11.54 12.52
CA LYS A 117 4.06 -12.14 11.40
C LYS A 117 4.94 -12.48 10.19
N LEU A 118 6.20 -12.01 10.15
CA LEU A 118 7.14 -12.30 9.10
C LEU A 118 8.18 -13.34 9.55
N PRO A 119 8.53 -14.34 8.70
CA PRO A 119 9.31 -15.50 9.13
C PRO A 119 10.82 -15.30 9.06
N PHE A 120 11.33 -14.20 8.47
CA PHE A 120 12.76 -13.93 8.33
C PHE A 120 13.18 -12.74 9.20
N GLN A 121 14.45 -12.30 9.10
CA GLN A 121 14.95 -11.12 9.81
C GLN A 121 14.21 -9.87 9.36
N THR A 122 13.79 -9.05 10.32
CA THR A 122 12.96 -7.86 10.08
C THR A 122 13.57 -6.61 10.70
N GLU A 123 13.36 -5.47 10.03
CA GLU A 123 13.39 -4.15 10.63
C GLU A 123 12.05 -3.86 11.28
N ILE A 124 12.09 -3.15 12.42
CA ILE A 124 10.89 -2.81 13.20
C ILE A 124 10.77 -1.29 13.31
N ALA A 125 9.54 -0.80 13.23
CA ALA A 125 9.17 0.57 13.57
C ALA A 125 7.95 0.57 14.49
N SER A 126 8.05 1.33 15.60
CA SER A 126 6.96 1.52 16.56
C SER A 126 6.17 2.77 16.20
N TYR A 127 4.89 2.78 16.56
CA TYR A 127 4.03 3.97 16.53
C TYR A 127 3.08 3.97 17.72
N SER A 128 2.76 5.18 18.17
CA SER A 128 1.87 5.36 19.31
C SER A 128 0.40 5.14 18.91
N LEU A 129 -0.34 4.46 19.76
CA LEU A 129 -1.80 4.34 19.74
C LEU A 129 -2.38 5.23 20.83
N GLU A 130 -3.69 5.43 20.84
CA GLU A 130 -4.39 6.08 21.98
C GLU A 130 -4.11 5.36 23.30
N TYR A 131 -3.91 4.03 23.26
CA TYR A 131 -3.59 3.20 24.40
C TYR A 131 -2.45 2.23 24.05
N GLY A 132 -1.20 2.66 24.32
CA GLY A 132 0.01 1.85 24.13
C GLY A 132 0.75 2.11 22.81
N GLU A 133 1.63 1.19 22.46
CA GLU A 133 2.43 1.21 21.23
C GLU A 133 2.10 -0.01 20.37
N ALA A 134 2.19 0.15 19.08
CA ALA A 134 2.13 -0.94 18.13
C ALA A 134 3.39 -0.95 17.26
N GLU A 135 3.79 -2.12 16.83
CA GLU A 135 5.00 -2.32 16.04
C GLU A 135 4.66 -2.93 14.69
N MET A 136 5.27 -2.37 13.65
CA MET A 136 5.25 -2.92 12.30
C MET A 136 6.63 -3.43 11.93
N GLU A 137 6.68 -4.44 11.08
CA GLU A 137 7.91 -5.05 10.61
C GLU A 137 7.93 -5.23 9.10
N MET A 138 9.12 -5.20 8.54
CA MET A 138 9.42 -5.45 7.13
C MET A 138 10.71 -6.28 7.06
N HIS A 139 10.82 -7.22 6.11
CA HIS A 139 12.05 -7.97 5.91
C HIS A 139 13.22 -7.03 5.54
N ILE A 140 14.40 -7.30 6.10
CA ILE A 140 15.62 -6.47 5.88
C ILE A 140 16.10 -6.48 4.43
N ASP A 141 15.72 -7.47 3.64
CA ASP A 141 16.09 -7.64 2.23
C ASP A 141 14.93 -7.34 1.26
N ALA A 142 13.86 -6.69 1.76
CA ALA A 142 12.67 -6.44 0.96
C ALA A 142 12.84 -5.29 -0.03
N ILE A 143 13.68 -4.30 0.29
CA ILE A 143 13.91 -3.09 -0.51
C ILE A 143 15.42 -2.88 -0.64
N ASP A 144 15.91 -2.71 -1.87
CA ASP A 144 17.29 -2.32 -2.11
C ASP A 144 17.42 -0.78 -2.04
N ALA A 145 18.61 -0.30 -1.61
CA ALA A 145 18.86 1.14 -1.48
C ALA A 145 18.67 1.86 -2.83
N GLY A 146 17.91 2.95 -2.81
CA GLY A 146 17.60 3.77 -3.99
C GLY A 146 16.41 3.27 -4.81
N GLU A 147 15.78 2.15 -4.47
CA GLU A 147 14.55 1.70 -5.14
C GLU A 147 13.40 2.69 -4.90
N GLN A 148 12.65 2.97 -5.96
CA GLN A 148 11.49 3.86 -5.93
C GLN A 148 10.24 3.06 -5.55
N VAL A 149 9.61 3.49 -4.46
CA VAL A 149 8.55 2.73 -3.78
C VAL A 149 7.28 3.56 -3.66
N VAL A 150 6.13 2.93 -3.85
CA VAL A 150 4.81 3.48 -3.54
C VAL A 150 4.18 2.66 -2.42
N LEU A 151 3.68 3.33 -1.37
CA LEU A 151 2.92 2.72 -0.29
C LEU A 151 1.44 2.70 -0.66
N VAL A 152 0.79 1.56 -0.51
CA VAL A 152 -0.64 1.37 -0.81
C VAL A 152 -1.36 0.78 0.40
N ASP A 153 -2.46 1.41 0.79
CA ASP A 153 -3.36 0.87 1.83
C ASP A 153 -4.82 1.21 1.50
N ASP A 154 -5.76 0.60 2.20
CA ASP A 154 -7.18 0.86 1.99
C ASP A 154 -7.65 2.16 2.66
N LEU A 155 -7.16 2.47 3.85
CA LEU A 155 -7.67 3.55 4.68
C LEU A 155 -6.57 4.32 5.40
N LEU A 156 -6.59 5.64 5.25
CA LEU A 156 -5.84 6.56 6.09
C LEU A 156 -6.75 7.11 7.21
N ALA A 157 -6.50 6.65 8.44
CA ALA A 157 -7.16 7.16 9.65
C ALA A 157 -6.24 8.16 10.36
N THR A 158 -5.68 7.81 11.52
CA THR A 158 -4.75 8.65 12.28
C THR A 158 -3.34 8.74 11.67
N GLY A 159 -3.00 7.85 10.74
CA GLY A 159 -1.73 7.84 10.02
C GLY A 159 -0.58 7.10 10.72
N GLY A 160 -0.74 6.64 11.96
CA GLY A 160 0.35 6.00 12.72
C GLY A 160 0.96 4.78 12.02
N THR A 161 0.11 3.85 11.55
CA THR A 161 0.56 2.64 10.83
C THR A 161 1.31 2.98 9.54
N SER A 162 0.77 3.94 8.77
CA SER A 162 1.38 4.38 7.51
C SER A 162 2.68 5.14 7.74
N ALA A 163 2.79 5.91 8.84
CA ALA A 163 4.02 6.58 9.24
C ALA A 163 5.11 5.56 9.62
N ALA A 164 4.75 4.51 10.39
CA ALA A 164 5.68 3.42 10.69
C ALA A 164 6.16 2.71 9.42
N ALA A 165 5.26 2.47 8.47
CA ALA A 165 5.62 1.90 7.16
C ALA A 165 6.59 2.82 6.39
N ALA A 166 6.35 4.12 6.37
CA ALA A 166 7.25 5.09 5.75
C ALA A 166 8.65 5.11 6.40
N VAL A 167 8.71 4.96 7.72
CA VAL A 167 9.99 4.82 8.46
C VAL A 167 10.74 3.56 8.02
N LEU A 168 10.05 2.41 7.92
CA LEU A 168 10.66 1.14 7.50
C LEU A 168 11.23 1.23 6.08
N ILE A 169 10.47 1.79 5.14
CA ILE A 169 10.91 1.99 3.76
C ILE A 169 12.19 2.83 3.71
N ARG A 170 12.22 3.96 4.44
CA ARG A 170 13.39 4.85 4.49
C ARG A 170 14.60 4.20 5.17
N LYS A 171 14.39 3.43 6.25
CA LYS A 171 15.46 2.66 6.93
C LYS A 171 16.11 1.65 5.98
N ALA A 172 15.36 1.02 5.11
CA ALA A 172 15.89 0.12 4.09
C ALA A 172 16.62 0.85 2.95
N GLY A 173 16.59 2.20 2.92
CA GLY A 173 17.19 3.01 1.85
C GLY A 173 16.27 3.22 0.65
N GLY A 174 15.01 2.83 0.73
CA GLY A 174 14.00 3.05 -0.32
C GLY A 174 13.58 4.52 -0.43
N GLN A 175 13.27 4.95 -1.64
CA GLN A 175 12.72 6.27 -1.94
C GLN A 175 11.19 6.18 -1.98
N LEU A 176 10.54 6.55 -0.89
CA LEU A 176 9.07 6.59 -0.84
C LEU A 176 8.56 7.78 -1.66
N LEU A 177 8.01 7.48 -2.83
CA LEU A 177 7.53 8.49 -3.78
C LEU A 177 6.22 9.13 -3.32
N GLU A 178 5.28 8.31 -2.87
CA GLU A 178 3.98 8.73 -2.33
C GLU A 178 3.31 7.57 -1.56
N ALA A 179 2.32 7.93 -0.74
CA ALA A 179 1.42 6.99 -0.08
C ALA A 179 0.01 7.16 -0.67
N GLN A 180 -0.60 6.07 -1.10
CA GLN A 180 -1.89 6.03 -1.76
C GLN A 180 -2.92 5.28 -0.91
N PHE A 181 -4.12 5.83 -0.78
CA PHE A 181 -5.21 5.27 0.01
C PHE A 181 -6.52 5.32 -0.78
N LEU A 182 -7.31 4.24 -0.70
CA LEU A 182 -8.66 4.27 -1.25
C LEU A 182 -9.51 5.30 -0.48
N ILE A 183 -9.41 5.30 0.84
CA ILE A 183 -10.21 6.14 1.75
C ILE A 183 -9.30 6.96 2.66
N GLU A 184 -9.70 8.21 2.94
CA GLU A 184 -9.14 9.05 3.98
C GLU A 184 -10.25 9.56 4.91
N LEU A 185 -10.03 9.44 6.22
CA LEU A 185 -10.84 10.08 7.24
C LEU A 185 -10.22 11.44 7.57
N GLU A 186 -10.63 12.50 6.84
CA GLU A 186 -9.96 13.82 6.90
C GLU A 186 -9.97 14.42 8.31
N PHE A 187 -11.03 14.19 9.08
CA PHE A 187 -11.16 14.69 10.45
C PHE A 187 -10.12 14.15 11.43
N LEU A 188 -9.43 13.05 11.09
CA LEU A 188 -8.35 12.48 11.90
C LEU A 188 -6.96 13.03 11.56
N HIS A 189 -6.85 13.85 10.51
CA HIS A 189 -5.63 14.53 10.08
C HIS A 189 -4.42 13.62 9.86
N GLY A 190 -4.62 12.35 9.49
CA GLY A 190 -3.58 11.32 9.41
C GLY A 190 -2.46 11.64 8.43
N ARG A 191 -2.74 12.43 7.36
CA ARG A 191 -1.71 12.81 6.39
C ARG A 191 -0.55 13.63 6.99
N LYS A 192 -0.77 14.35 8.10
CA LYS A 192 0.29 15.08 8.82
C LYS A 192 1.40 14.16 9.33
N GLN A 193 1.06 12.91 9.66
CA GLN A 193 2.04 11.91 10.13
C GLN A 193 2.96 11.40 9.01
N LEU A 194 2.59 11.63 7.75
CA LEU A 194 3.33 11.17 6.60
C LEU A 194 4.25 12.24 6.00
N GLU A 195 4.18 13.48 6.47
CA GLU A 195 5.02 14.56 5.97
C GLU A 195 6.53 14.19 6.04
N PRO A 196 7.31 14.53 5.02
CA PRO A 196 7.00 15.26 3.80
C PRO A 196 6.52 14.37 2.62
N THR A 197 6.12 13.10 2.84
CA THR A 197 5.67 12.20 1.79
C THR A 197 4.33 12.67 1.21
N PRO A 198 4.20 12.81 -0.12
CA PRO A 198 2.92 13.10 -0.75
C PRO A 198 1.88 12.02 -0.43
N VAL A 199 0.67 12.45 -0.09
CA VAL A 199 -0.47 11.56 0.22
C VAL A 199 -1.56 11.76 -0.82
N ILE A 200 -1.98 10.66 -1.43
CA ILE A 200 -3.09 10.60 -2.37
C ILE A 200 -4.21 9.77 -1.73
N SER A 201 -5.41 10.31 -1.69
CA SER A 201 -6.61 9.61 -1.26
C SER A 201 -7.73 9.84 -2.25
N PHE A 202 -8.44 8.78 -2.64
CA PHE A 202 -9.45 8.83 -3.69
C PHE A 202 -10.83 9.17 -3.16
N LEU A 203 -11.20 8.64 -2.01
CA LEU A 203 -12.45 8.92 -1.31
C LEU A 203 -12.16 9.60 0.02
N LYS A 204 -12.82 10.71 0.31
CA LYS A 204 -12.64 11.49 1.54
C LYS A 204 -13.93 11.54 2.33
N TYR A 205 -13.86 11.36 3.64
CA TYR A 205 -14.96 11.39 4.60
C TYR A 205 -14.64 12.27 5.79
#